data_b39109335c14a52f32a33c77431d1b7a
#
_entry.id   b39109335c14a52f32a33c77431d1b7a
#
_cell.length_a   1.000
_cell.length_b   1.000
_cell.length_c   1.000
_cell.angle_alpha   90.00
_cell.angle_beta   90.00
_cell.angle_gamma   90.00
#
_symmetry.space_group_name_H-M   'P 1'
#
loop_
_entity.id
_entity.type
_entity.pdbx_description
1 polymer ?
#
loop_
_entity_poly.entity_id
_entity_poly.type
_entity_poly.pdbx_seq_one_letter_code
_entity_poly.pdbx_strand_id
1 'polypeptide(L)'
;YMIVIPAKNRAFNIKCDDGDSMKLETLQKLVGGPIEPVHTLLEPGWAREKDVDGILLLVNEEGRLKGLPENPRAEEMVSYAAPAHAKLVGPAIVAAGRGEEIIGFAKPVAETICAEWL
;
A
#
# COMPACT_ATOMS: atom_id res chain seq x y z
N TYR A 1 -7.00 -8.67 4.04
CA TYR A 1 -7.41 -7.48 3.27
C TYR A 1 -6.23 -6.55 3.06
N MET A 2 -6.18 -5.93 1.93
CA MET A 2 -5.29 -4.82 1.62
C MET A 2 -6.15 -3.60 1.33
N ILE A 3 -5.54 -2.43 1.27
CA ILE A 3 -6.27 -1.20 1.03
C ILE A 3 -5.79 -0.59 -0.28
N VAL A 4 -6.71 -0.32 -1.18
CA VAL A 4 -6.40 0.36 -2.44
C VAL A 4 -6.65 1.85 -2.27
N ILE A 5 -5.67 2.66 -2.60
CA ILE A 5 -5.77 4.12 -2.61
C ILE A 5 -5.72 4.57 -4.07
N PRO A 6 -6.88 4.77 -4.72
CA PRO A 6 -6.89 5.33 -6.07
C PRO A 6 -6.38 6.77 -6.06
N ALA A 7 -5.81 7.23 -7.16
CA ALA A 7 -5.28 8.58 -7.22
C ALA A 7 -6.34 9.67 -6.97
N LYS A 8 -7.58 9.44 -7.37
CA LYS A 8 -8.66 10.44 -7.32
C LYS A 8 -9.92 10.02 -6.57
N ASN A 9 -10.08 8.74 -6.25
CA ASN A 9 -11.26 8.20 -5.59
C ASN A 9 -10.95 7.81 -4.15
N ARG A 10 -12.01 7.50 -3.39
CA ARG A 10 -11.85 7.05 -2.01
C ARG A 10 -11.08 5.74 -1.92
N ALA A 11 -10.28 5.59 -0.87
CA ALA A 11 -9.65 4.34 -0.55
C ALA A 11 -10.70 3.28 -0.21
N PHE A 12 -10.40 2.04 -0.54
CA PHE A 12 -11.29 0.91 -0.24
C PHE A 12 -10.50 -0.34 0.08
N ASN A 13 -11.11 -1.24 0.85
CA ASN A 13 -10.51 -2.50 1.21
C ASN A 13 -10.76 -3.54 0.12
N ILE A 14 -9.79 -4.40 -0.11
CA ILE A 14 -9.92 -5.53 -1.03
C ILE A 14 -9.49 -6.81 -0.31
N LYS A 15 -10.28 -7.85 -0.47
CA LYS A 15 -9.97 -9.15 0.12
C LYS A 15 -8.82 -9.81 -0.62
N CYS A 16 -7.87 -10.39 0.14
CA CYS A 16 -6.77 -11.12 -0.46
C CYS A 16 -7.24 -12.42 -1.14
N ASP A 17 -6.58 -12.80 -2.23
CA ASP A 17 -6.92 -13.99 -3.02
C ASP A 17 -6.68 -15.28 -2.27
N ASP A 18 -5.69 -15.30 -1.39
CA ASP A 18 -5.19 -16.51 -0.75
C ASP A 18 -4.86 -16.24 0.72
N GLY A 19 -5.87 -16.32 1.58
CA GLY A 19 -5.69 -16.07 3.00
C GLY A 19 -5.30 -14.62 3.27
N ASP A 20 -4.07 -14.40 3.74
CA ASP A 20 -3.52 -13.06 3.98
C ASP A 20 -2.58 -12.60 2.85
N SER A 21 -2.48 -13.36 1.77
CA SER A 21 -1.64 -13.03 0.62
C SER A 21 -2.47 -12.71 -0.62
N MET A 22 -1.89 -11.92 -1.50
CA MET A 22 -2.49 -11.62 -2.79
C MET A 22 -1.53 -12.03 -3.90
N LYS A 23 -2.07 -12.62 -4.96
CA LYS A 23 -1.26 -13.04 -6.11
C LYS A 23 -0.60 -11.83 -6.76
N LEU A 24 0.63 -12.00 -7.20
CA LEU A 24 1.38 -10.95 -7.89
C LEU A 24 0.59 -10.38 -9.08
N GLU A 25 -0.07 -11.24 -9.84
CA GLU A 25 -0.89 -10.84 -10.98
C GLU A 25 -2.01 -9.89 -10.58
N THR A 26 -2.66 -10.15 -9.44
CA THR A 26 -3.73 -9.31 -8.93
C THR A 26 -3.18 -7.94 -8.53
N LEU A 27 -2.05 -7.91 -7.82
CA LEU A 27 -1.39 -6.66 -7.43
C LEU A 27 -1.00 -5.84 -8.66
N GLN A 28 -0.44 -6.48 -9.67
CA GLN A 28 -0.05 -5.82 -10.91
C GLN A 28 -1.25 -5.24 -11.67
N LYS A 29 -2.38 -5.95 -11.67
CA LYS A 29 -3.62 -5.43 -12.27
C LYS A 29 -4.14 -4.19 -11.53
N LEU A 30 -4.10 -4.23 -10.20
CA LEU A 30 -4.60 -3.12 -9.38
C LEU A 30 -3.79 -1.84 -9.58
N VAL A 31 -2.49 -1.94 -9.73
CA VAL A 31 -1.64 -0.76 -9.95
C VAL A 31 -1.37 -0.46 -11.43
N GLY A 32 -1.71 -1.39 -12.31
CA GLY A 32 -1.59 -1.20 -13.77
C GLY A 32 -0.22 -1.52 -14.35
N GLY A 33 0.60 -2.28 -13.66
CA GLY A 33 1.94 -2.67 -14.14
C GLY A 33 2.77 -3.33 -13.05
N PRO A 34 4.09 -3.46 -13.27
CA PRO A 34 4.99 -4.03 -12.26
C PRO A 34 4.89 -3.25 -10.96
N ILE A 35 4.96 -3.96 -9.83
CA ILE A 35 4.87 -3.32 -8.51
C ILE A 35 6.24 -2.93 -7.98
N GLU A 36 6.28 -1.80 -7.28
CA GLU A 36 7.43 -1.35 -6.52
C GLU A 36 6.99 -1.15 -5.07
N PRO A 37 7.58 -1.87 -4.09
CA PRO A 37 7.29 -1.63 -2.69
C PRO A 37 7.97 -0.34 -2.21
N VAL A 38 7.22 0.49 -1.51
CA VAL A 38 7.73 1.70 -0.87
C VAL A 38 7.53 1.54 0.63
N HIS A 39 8.63 1.54 1.38
CA HIS A 39 8.56 1.42 2.83
C HIS A 39 8.10 2.72 3.45
N THR A 40 7.16 2.61 4.39
CA THR A 40 6.72 3.75 5.19
C THR A 40 7.38 3.66 6.57
N LEU A 41 7.40 4.78 7.32
CA LEU A 41 7.84 4.75 8.71
C LEU A 41 6.69 4.48 9.67
N LEU A 42 5.54 4.08 9.16
CA LEU A 42 4.38 3.78 9.99
C LEU A 42 4.56 2.43 10.69
N GLU A 43 4.64 2.46 12.00
CA GLU A 43 4.75 1.28 12.86
C GLU A 43 3.63 1.32 13.91
N PRO A 44 2.41 0.94 13.53
CA PRO A 44 1.32 0.88 14.50
C PRO A 44 1.63 -0.15 15.59
N GLY A 45 1.20 0.12 16.81
CA GLY A 45 1.46 -0.78 17.95
C GLY A 45 1.03 -2.22 17.72
N TRP A 46 -0.09 -2.44 17.01
CA TRP A 46 -0.57 -3.77 16.68
C TRP A 46 0.33 -4.55 15.72
N ALA A 47 1.17 -3.86 14.96
CA ALA A 47 2.06 -4.52 13.99
C ALA A 47 3.05 -5.45 14.67
N ARG A 48 3.52 -5.07 15.85
CA ARG A 48 4.49 -5.87 16.60
C ARG A 48 3.91 -7.20 17.08
N GLU A 49 2.61 -7.22 17.37
CA GLU A 49 1.93 -8.43 17.83
C GLU A 49 1.72 -9.47 16.73
N LYS A 50 1.87 -9.05 15.47
CA LYS A 50 1.61 -9.89 14.31
C LYS A 50 2.88 -10.25 13.52
N ASP A 51 4.07 -9.99 14.07
CA ASP A 51 5.35 -10.18 13.37
C ASP A 51 5.44 -9.40 12.06
N VAL A 52 4.81 -8.24 12.01
CA VAL A 52 4.83 -7.36 10.86
C VAL A 52 6.00 -6.39 11.01
N ASP A 53 6.85 -6.34 10.00
CA ASP A 53 8.04 -5.48 10.00
C ASP A 53 7.71 -4.00 9.76
N GLY A 54 6.59 -3.73 9.09
CA GLY A 54 6.15 -2.37 8.81
C GLY A 54 5.06 -2.35 7.76
N ILE A 55 4.59 -1.15 7.45
CA ILE A 55 3.58 -0.93 6.43
C ILE A 55 4.26 -0.54 5.13
N LEU A 56 3.82 -1.15 4.04
CA LEU A 56 4.32 -0.93 2.70
C LEU A 56 3.25 -0.28 1.83
N LEU A 57 3.67 0.55 0.90
CA LEU A 57 2.86 0.96 -0.23
C LEU A 57 3.37 0.26 -1.47
N LEU A 58 2.47 -0.37 -2.21
CA LEU A 58 2.79 -0.99 -3.48
C LEU A 58 2.31 -0.06 -4.59
N VAL A 59 3.20 0.38 -5.43
CA VAL A 59 2.89 1.31 -6.53
C VAL A 59 3.36 0.75 -7.86
N ASN A 60 2.91 1.36 -8.95
CA ASN A 60 3.36 0.98 -10.28
C ASN A 60 4.79 1.49 -10.50
N GLU A 61 5.73 0.58 -10.70
CA GLU A 61 7.13 0.90 -10.95
C GLU A 61 7.32 1.81 -12.17
N GLU A 62 6.45 1.67 -13.16
CA GLU A 62 6.51 2.45 -14.40
C GLU A 62 5.50 3.61 -14.45
N GLY A 63 4.89 3.94 -13.33
CA GLY A 63 3.80 4.93 -13.27
C GLY A 63 4.18 6.29 -13.85
N ARG A 64 5.38 6.76 -13.59
CA ARG A 64 5.86 8.05 -14.12
C ARG A 64 6.06 8.00 -15.61
N LEU A 65 6.63 6.92 -16.12
CA LEU A 65 6.83 6.72 -17.55
C LEU A 65 5.49 6.71 -18.31
N LYS A 66 4.46 6.19 -17.65
CA LYS A 66 3.11 6.12 -18.21
C LYS A 66 2.30 7.40 -18.00
N GLY A 67 2.84 8.38 -17.29
CA GLY A 67 2.14 9.63 -17.02
C GLY A 67 0.91 9.49 -16.13
N LEU A 68 0.92 8.55 -15.18
CA LEU A 68 -0.20 8.35 -14.26
C LEU A 68 -0.38 9.57 -13.35
N PRO A 69 -1.62 9.88 -12.92
CA PRO A 69 -1.88 11.04 -12.07
C PRO A 69 -1.25 10.88 -10.68
N GLU A 70 -0.87 12.00 -10.07
CA GLU A 70 -0.33 12.03 -8.72
C GLU A 70 -1.32 11.46 -7.70
N ASN A 71 -0.79 10.83 -6.65
CA ASN A 71 -1.58 10.27 -5.57
C ASN A 71 -1.20 10.93 -4.25
N PRO A 72 -1.80 12.09 -3.92
CA PRO A 72 -1.42 12.85 -2.72
C PRO A 72 -1.63 12.08 -1.42
N ARG A 73 -2.64 11.23 -1.33
CA ARG A 73 -2.91 10.45 -0.11
C ARG A 73 -1.83 9.40 0.13
N ALA A 74 -1.38 8.73 -0.93
CA ALA A 74 -0.27 7.79 -0.83
C ALA A 74 1.02 8.53 -0.44
N GLU A 75 1.25 9.72 -0.99
CA GLU A 75 2.41 10.53 -0.65
C GLU A 75 2.42 10.95 0.82
N GLU A 76 1.27 11.27 1.39
CA GLU A 76 1.17 11.61 2.80
C GLU A 76 1.64 10.47 3.70
N MET A 77 1.39 9.23 3.34
CA MET A 77 1.82 8.07 4.12
C MET A 77 3.34 7.90 4.13
N VAL A 78 4.04 8.40 3.13
CA VAL A 78 5.51 8.30 3.03
C VAL A 78 6.22 9.63 3.26
N SER A 79 5.49 10.72 3.43
CA SER A 79 6.07 12.07 3.48
C SER A 79 7.13 12.28 4.55
N TYR A 80 7.03 11.55 5.65
CA TYR A 80 8.00 11.65 6.74
C TYR A 80 9.24 10.78 6.50
N ALA A 81 9.14 9.81 5.60
CA ALA A 81 10.17 8.80 5.41
C ALA A 81 11.30 9.24 4.50
N ALA A 82 11.02 10.08 3.53
CA ALA A 82 12.01 10.45 2.52
C ALA A 82 11.70 11.82 1.92
N PRO A 83 12.31 12.89 2.46
CA PRO A 83 12.12 14.23 1.90
C PRO A 83 12.51 14.35 0.42
N ALA A 84 13.45 13.53 -0.03
CA ALA A 84 13.87 13.47 -1.42
C ALA A 84 13.08 12.46 -2.25
N HIS A 85 11.99 11.95 -1.70
CA HIS A 85 11.20 10.93 -2.36
C HIS A 85 10.50 11.49 -3.58
N ALA A 86 10.58 10.75 -4.64
CA ALA A 86 9.88 11.13 -5.85
C ALA A 86 8.38 10.99 -5.63
N LYS A 87 7.60 11.85 -6.28
CA LYS A 87 6.13 11.81 -6.16
C LYS A 87 5.58 10.45 -6.53
N LEU A 88 4.60 9.99 -5.76
CA LEU A 88 3.89 8.76 -6.04
C LEU A 88 2.74 9.04 -7.01
N VAL A 89 2.63 8.19 -8.02
CA VAL A 89 1.62 8.36 -9.07
C VAL A 89 0.84 7.08 -9.27
N GLY A 90 -0.40 7.21 -9.69
CA GLY A 90 -1.29 6.09 -9.91
C GLY A 90 -1.85 5.49 -8.62
N PRO A 91 -2.59 4.39 -8.73
CA PRO A 91 -3.12 3.70 -7.56
C PRO A 91 -2.00 3.16 -6.69
N ALA A 92 -2.21 3.16 -5.36
CA ALA A 92 -1.31 2.55 -4.40
C ALA A 92 -2.06 1.52 -3.59
N ILE A 93 -1.37 0.51 -3.12
CA ILE A 93 -1.94 -0.53 -2.26
C ILE A 93 -1.21 -0.51 -0.93
N VAL A 94 -1.97 -0.41 0.16
CA VAL A 94 -1.42 -0.51 1.52
C VAL A 94 -1.39 -1.98 1.90
N ALA A 95 -0.22 -2.46 2.25
CA ALA A 95 0.00 -3.84 2.66
C ALA A 95 0.99 -3.86 3.83
N ALA A 96 1.25 -5.03 4.36
CA ALA A 96 2.23 -5.22 5.43
C ALA A 96 3.40 -6.06 4.93
N GLY A 97 4.57 -5.82 5.48
CA GLY A 97 5.76 -6.64 5.25
C GLY A 97 5.98 -7.58 6.41
N ARG A 98 6.28 -8.84 6.12
CA ARG A 98 6.68 -9.84 7.12
C ARG A 98 7.85 -10.63 6.54
N GLY A 99 9.07 -10.23 6.90
CA GLY A 99 10.26 -10.74 6.24
C GLY A 99 10.25 -10.35 4.77
N GLU A 100 10.32 -11.32 3.87
CA GLU A 100 10.24 -11.10 2.43
C GLU A 100 8.82 -11.19 1.88
N GLU A 101 7.85 -11.50 2.75
CA GLU A 101 6.46 -11.64 2.34
C GLU A 101 5.72 -10.32 2.35
N ILE A 102 4.80 -10.15 1.41
CA ILE A 102 3.84 -9.04 1.38
C ILE A 102 2.49 -9.63 1.75
N ILE A 103 1.93 -9.16 2.85
CA ILE A 103 0.67 -9.69 3.38
C ILE A 103 -0.36 -8.59 3.56
N GLY A 104 -1.62 -9.00 3.64
CA GLY A 104 -2.72 -8.10 3.97
C GLY A 104 -2.98 -8.06 5.48
N PHE A 105 -4.01 -7.34 5.83
CA PHE A 105 -4.46 -7.13 7.21
C PHE A 105 -5.73 -7.92 7.46
N ALA A 106 -6.01 -8.21 8.73
CA ALA A 106 -7.34 -8.62 9.13
C ALA A 106 -8.34 -7.49 8.81
N LYS A 107 -9.57 -7.83 8.51
CA LYS A 107 -10.58 -6.84 8.11
C LYS A 107 -10.73 -5.66 9.08
N PRO A 108 -10.84 -5.88 10.41
CA PRO A 108 -10.93 -4.76 11.35
C PRO A 108 -9.72 -3.82 11.31
N VAL A 109 -8.53 -4.38 11.10
CA VAL A 109 -7.30 -3.59 11.00
C VAL A 109 -7.30 -2.75 9.73
N ALA A 110 -7.69 -3.32 8.59
CA ALA A 110 -7.81 -2.58 7.34
C ALA A 110 -8.82 -1.45 7.45
N GLU A 111 -9.96 -1.68 8.10
CA GLU A 111 -10.97 -0.66 8.34
C GLU A 111 -10.43 0.49 9.20
N THR A 112 -9.66 0.16 10.22
CA THR A 112 -9.02 1.16 11.10
C THR A 112 -8.02 2.01 10.33
N ILE A 113 -7.20 1.39 9.51
CA ILE A 113 -6.23 2.13 8.67
C ILE A 113 -6.94 3.09 7.72
N CYS A 114 -8.01 2.63 7.07
CA CYS A 114 -8.80 3.48 6.19
C CYS A 114 -9.41 4.67 6.95
N ALA A 115 -9.97 4.44 8.13
CA ALA A 115 -10.65 5.47 8.91
C ALA A 115 -9.68 6.50 9.50
N GLU A 116 -8.52 6.07 9.98
CA GLU A 116 -7.59 6.95 10.68
C GLU A 116 -6.59 7.66 9.77
N TRP A 117 -6.18 7.03 8.67
CA TRP A 117 -5.08 7.54 7.85
C TRP A 117 -5.48 7.93 6.43
N LEU A 118 -6.66 7.58 6.01
CA LEU A 118 -7.17 7.80 4.66
C LEU A 118 -8.57 8.40 4.67
#